data_426c66689984727cf3bad6af0bf87788
#
_entry.id   426c66689984727cf3bad6af0bf87788
#
_cell.length_a   1.000
_cell.length_b   1.000
_cell.length_c   1.000
_cell.angle_alpha   90.00
_cell.angle_beta   90.00
_cell.angle_gamma   90.00
#
_symmetry.space_group_name_H-M   'P 1'
#
loop_
_entity.id
_entity.type
_entity.pdbx_description
1 polymer ?
#
loop_
_entity_poly.entity_id
_entity_poly.type
_entity_poly.pdbx_seq_one_letter_code
_entity_poly.pdbx_strand_id
1 'polypeptide(L)'
;MALYEHIFIARQDISSQQVEGLTDMITAVLEENGGKITKQEYWGIKSLAYRVKKNRKGHYSLLNIEAEHGAIAEMERRISLNDDIIRFMTLRVDLHEAEESIQLRNKNRDERRPRRDANSEEESRS
;
A
#
# COMPACT_ATOMS: atom_id res chain seq x y z
N MET A 1 12.34 -6.20 -15.74
CA MET A 1 11.84 -6.10 -14.37
C MET A 1 10.33 -5.89 -14.38
N ALA A 2 9.66 -6.41 -13.38
CA ALA A 2 8.23 -6.22 -13.28
C ALA A 2 7.90 -4.92 -12.54
N LEU A 3 6.69 -4.43 -12.75
CA LEU A 3 6.19 -3.23 -12.11
C LEU A 3 5.18 -3.62 -11.03
N TYR A 4 5.26 -2.94 -9.89
CA TYR A 4 4.39 -3.21 -8.76
C TYR A 4 3.87 -1.92 -8.17
N GLU A 5 2.69 -2.01 -7.57
CA GLU A 5 2.16 -0.95 -6.72
C GLU A 5 2.02 -1.54 -5.33
N HIS A 6 2.56 -0.84 -4.35
CA HIS A 6 2.60 -1.31 -2.98
C HIS A 6 1.98 -0.27 -2.07
N ILE A 7 1.04 -0.71 -1.24
CA ILE A 7 0.49 0.14 -0.18
C ILE A 7 0.88 -0.49 1.15
N PHE A 8 1.36 0.34 2.07
CA PHE A 8 1.50 -0.11 3.44
C PHE A 8 0.77 0.85 4.37
N ILE A 9 0.34 0.31 5.51
CA ILE A 9 -0.36 1.07 6.52
C ILE A 9 0.44 0.96 7.81
N ALA A 10 0.87 2.11 8.32
CA ALA A 10 1.64 2.18 9.55
C ALA A 10 0.74 2.54 10.72
N ARG A 11 1.21 2.24 11.92
CA ARG A 11 0.46 2.47 13.16
C ARG A 11 0.07 3.94 13.29
N GLN A 12 -1.11 4.17 13.85
CA GLN A 12 -1.63 5.53 13.96
C GLN A 12 -0.84 6.40 14.94
N ASP A 13 -0.13 5.80 15.89
CA ASP A 13 0.55 6.52 16.96
C ASP A 13 2.00 6.87 16.66
N ILE A 14 2.47 6.63 15.43
CA ILE A 14 3.79 7.10 15.03
C ILE A 14 3.65 8.38 14.20
N SER A 15 4.75 9.13 14.09
CA SER A 15 4.74 10.40 13.36
C SER A 15 4.92 10.18 11.86
N SER A 16 4.62 11.22 11.09
CA SER A 16 4.85 11.16 9.65
C SER A 16 6.33 11.00 9.32
N GLN A 17 7.21 11.55 10.16
CA GLN A 17 8.66 11.36 10.00
C GLN A 17 9.04 9.89 10.15
N GLN A 18 8.42 9.21 11.09
CA GLN A 18 8.68 7.78 11.29
C GLN A 18 8.16 6.98 10.09
N VAL A 19 7.06 7.41 9.48
CA VAL A 19 6.55 6.77 8.26
C VAL A 19 7.55 6.95 7.12
N GLU A 20 8.16 8.13 7.00
CA GLU A 20 9.21 8.35 6.01
C GLU A 20 10.39 7.41 6.23
N GLY A 21 10.74 7.17 7.50
CA GLY A 21 11.79 6.21 7.82
C GLY A 21 11.46 4.80 7.37
N LEU A 22 10.19 4.42 7.47
CA LEU A 22 9.74 3.12 6.95
C LEU A 22 9.87 3.05 5.44
N THR A 23 9.50 4.12 4.75
CA THR A 23 9.68 4.20 3.30
C THR A 23 11.16 4.11 2.92
N ASP A 24 12.03 4.78 3.66
CA ASP A 24 13.46 4.71 3.42
C ASP A 24 14.01 3.31 3.62
N MET A 25 13.52 2.60 4.61
CA MET A 25 13.91 1.21 4.85
C MET A 25 13.51 0.33 3.67
N ILE A 26 12.28 0.50 3.18
CA ILE A 26 11.79 -0.26 2.04
C ILE A 26 12.62 0.06 0.81
N THR A 27 12.92 1.34 0.58
CA THR A 27 13.75 1.77 -0.54
C THR A 27 15.12 1.10 -0.50
N ALA A 28 15.74 1.09 0.68
CA ALA A 28 17.07 0.50 0.83
C ALA A 28 17.06 -1.00 0.51
N VAL A 29 16.05 -1.72 0.99
CA VAL A 29 15.94 -3.15 0.73
C VAL A 29 15.78 -3.42 -0.76
N LEU A 30 14.93 -2.62 -1.44
CA LEU A 30 14.73 -2.78 -2.87
C LEU A 30 16.01 -2.50 -3.65
N GLU A 31 16.71 -1.43 -3.29
CA GLU A 31 17.94 -1.06 -3.99
C GLU A 31 19.05 -2.09 -3.79
N GLU A 32 19.13 -2.68 -2.60
CA GLU A 32 20.08 -3.77 -2.34
C GLU A 32 19.83 -4.97 -3.24
N ASN A 33 18.60 -5.15 -3.68
CA ASN A 33 18.19 -6.28 -4.50
C ASN A 33 17.94 -5.90 -5.95
N GLY A 34 18.45 -4.74 -6.38
CA GLY A 34 18.41 -4.32 -7.77
C GLY A 34 17.12 -3.66 -8.21
N GLY A 35 16.23 -3.37 -7.29
CA GLY A 35 14.99 -2.68 -7.60
C GLY A 35 15.07 -1.19 -7.33
N LYS A 36 13.97 -0.51 -7.59
CA LYS A 36 13.89 0.92 -7.30
C LYS A 36 12.44 1.35 -7.12
N ILE A 37 12.27 2.46 -6.41
CA ILE A 37 10.98 3.10 -6.26
C ILE A 37 10.92 4.25 -7.26
N THR A 38 9.90 4.26 -8.11
CA THR A 38 9.75 5.28 -9.14
C THR A 38 8.80 6.40 -8.73
N LYS A 39 7.95 6.15 -7.73
CA LYS A 39 7.02 7.15 -7.22
C LYS A 39 6.63 6.78 -5.82
N GLN A 40 6.45 7.78 -4.96
CA GLN A 40 5.92 7.54 -3.62
C GLN A 40 4.91 8.63 -3.27
N GLU A 41 3.85 8.21 -2.58
CA GLU A 41 2.80 9.11 -2.13
C GLU A 41 2.49 8.80 -0.68
N TYR A 42 2.39 9.84 0.13
CA TYR A 42 1.91 9.71 1.49
C TYR A 42 0.49 10.28 1.53
N TRP A 43 -0.47 9.42 1.91
CA TRP A 43 -1.87 9.82 1.89
C TRP A 43 -2.39 10.31 3.24
N GLY A 44 -1.56 10.28 4.27
CA GLY A 44 -1.94 10.73 5.60
C GLY A 44 -2.62 9.65 6.39
N ILE A 45 -3.22 10.07 7.51
CA ILE A 45 -3.91 9.17 8.42
C ILE A 45 -5.35 9.00 7.94
N LYS A 46 -5.76 7.75 7.78
CA LYS A 46 -7.12 7.43 7.34
C LYS A 46 -7.70 6.35 8.23
N SER A 47 -9.03 6.34 8.28
CA SER A 47 -9.76 5.33 9.05
C SER A 47 -9.64 3.97 8.38
N LEU A 48 -9.53 2.94 9.21
CA LEU A 48 -9.53 1.56 8.75
C LEU A 48 -10.96 1.04 8.78
N ALA A 49 -11.30 0.21 7.79
CA ALA A 49 -12.62 -0.42 7.75
C ALA A 49 -12.84 -1.30 8.99
N TYR A 50 -11.76 -1.97 9.40
CA TYR A 50 -11.78 -2.81 10.59
C TYR A 50 -10.58 -2.47 11.44
N ARG A 51 -10.70 -2.69 12.75
CA ARG A 51 -9.56 -2.50 13.64
C ARG A 51 -8.49 -3.53 13.30
N VAL A 52 -7.26 -3.06 13.10
CA VAL A 52 -6.12 -3.90 12.82
C VAL A 52 -5.10 -3.70 13.93
N LYS A 53 -4.77 -4.78 14.64
CA LYS A 53 -3.80 -4.74 15.75
C LYS A 53 -4.10 -3.58 16.70
N LYS A 54 -5.38 -3.42 17.03
CA LYS A 54 -5.90 -2.38 17.94
C LYS A 54 -5.82 -0.97 17.38
N ASN A 55 -5.51 -0.80 16.10
CA ASN A 55 -5.51 0.51 15.46
C ASN A 55 -6.84 0.70 14.71
N ARG A 56 -7.44 1.88 14.85
CA ARG A 56 -8.64 2.26 14.11
C ARG A 56 -8.30 3.09 12.90
N LYS A 57 -7.12 3.68 12.89
CA LYS A 57 -6.62 4.51 11.81
C LYS A 57 -5.19 4.09 11.51
N GLY A 58 -4.67 4.55 10.39
CA GLY A 58 -3.29 4.29 10.06
C GLY A 58 -2.78 5.26 9.02
N HIS A 59 -1.47 5.35 8.93
CA HIS A 59 -0.80 6.15 7.91
C HIS A 59 -0.73 5.33 6.63
N TYR A 60 -1.32 5.84 5.56
CA TYR A 60 -1.34 5.18 4.25
C TYR A 60 -0.24 5.74 3.37
N SER A 61 0.54 4.87 2.77
CA SER A 61 1.58 5.23 1.82
C SER A 61 1.52 4.33 0.59
N LEU A 62 1.76 4.92 -0.56
CA LEU A 62 1.79 4.20 -1.85
C LEU A 62 3.18 4.30 -2.44
N LEU A 63 3.68 3.19 -2.95
CA LEU A 63 4.96 3.12 -3.64
C LEU A 63 4.77 2.47 -5.00
N ASN A 64 5.27 3.10 -6.05
CA ASN A 64 5.41 2.46 -7.35
C ASN A 64 6.82 1.89 -7.43
N ILE A 65 6.92 0.61 -7.73
CA ILE A 65 8.17 -0.14 -7.63
C ILE A 65 8.48 -0.81 -8.96
N GLU A 66 9.75 -0.79 -9.33
CA GLU A 66 10.25 -1.55 -10.45
C GLU A 66 11.30 -2.51 -9.91
N ALA A 67 11.05 -3.81 -9.99
CA ALA A 67 11.93 -4.78 -9.35
C ALA A 67 11.67 -6.19 -9.85
N GLU A 68 12.60 -7.10 -9.54
CA GLU A 68 12.40 -8.52 -9.75
C GLU A 68 11.57 -9.09 -8.61
N HIS A 69 10.94 -10.23 -8.86
CA HIS A 69 10.08 -10.85 -7.85
C HIS A 69 10.82 -11.12 -6.54
N GLY A 70 12.11 -11.55 -6.64
CA GLY A 70 12.89 -11.82 -5.44
C GLY A 70 13.10 -10.60 -4.55
N ALA A 71 13.22 -9.42 -5.17
CA ALA A 71 13.35 -8.17 -4.41
C ALA A 71 12.07 -7.87 -3.65
N ILE A 72 10.92 -8.12 -4.29
CA ILE A 72 9.62 -7.92 -3.64
C ILE A 72 9.46 -8.88 -2.47
N ALA A 73 9.85 -10.14 -2.64
CA ALA A 73 9.76 -11.13 -1.57
C ALA A 73 10.59 -10.71 -0.35
N GLU A 74 11.80 -10.21 -0.59
CA GLU A 74 12.65 -9.75 0.51
C GLU A 74 12.07 -8.51 1.18
N MET A 75 11.52 -7.60 0.39
CA MET A 75 10.86 -6.42 0.92
C MET A 75 9.71 -6.82 1.85
N GLU A 76 8.87 -7.72 1.39
CA GLU A 76 7.71 -8.16 2.18
C GLU A 76 8.14 -8.89 3.44
N ARG A 77 9.23 -9.65 3.36
CA ARG A 77 9.75 -10.33 4.53
C ARG A 77 10.18 -9.29 5.59
N ARG A 78 10.90 -8.25 5.17
CA ARG A 78 11.34 -7.20 6.09
C ARG A 78 10.17 -6.43 6.68
N ILE A 79 9.17 -6.14 5.84
CA ILE A 79 7.97 -5.43 6.30
C ILE A 79 7.23 -6.25 7.35
N SER A 80 7.11 -7.55 7.14
CA SER A 80 6.37 -8.39 8.08
C SER A 80 7.05 -8.52 9.43
N LEU A 81 8.35 -8.21 9.51
CA LEU A 81 9.09 -8.20 10.76
C LEU A 81 9.02 -6.85 11.48
N ASN A 82 8.45 -5.83 10.85
CA ASN A 82 8.42 -4.48 11.39
C ASN A 82 7.07 -4.22 12.08
N ASP A 83 7.11 -4.00 13.38
CA ASP A 83 5.89 -3.82 14.17
C ASP A 83 5.15 -2.53 13.85
N ASP A 84 5.82 -1.56 13.23
CA ASP A 84 5.18 -0.28 12.91
C ASP A 84 4.30 -0.36 11.67
N ILE A 85 4.47 -1.40 10.85
CA ILE A 85 3.63 -1.61 9.67
C ILE A 85 2.59 -2.66 10.05
N ILE A 86 1.32 -2.25 10.06
CA ILE A 86 0.25 -3.13 10.50
C ILE A 86 -0.42 -3.89 9.37
N ARG A 87 -0.25 -3.39 8.14
CA ARG A 87 -0.83 -4.05 6.98
C ARG A 87 -0.15 -3.57 5.71
N PHE A 88 -0.09 -4.45 4.71
CA PHE A 88 0.46 -4.05 3.41
C PHE A 88 -0.18 -4.87 2.30
N MET A 89 -0.08 -4.37 1.08
CA MET A 89 -0.58 -5.07 -0.10
C MET A 89 0.31 -4.69 -1.28
N THR A 90 0.72 -5.69 -2.06
CA THR A 90 1.52 -5.47 -3.26
C THR A 90 0.76 -6.05 -4.45
N LEU A 91 0.61 -5.24 -5.49
CA LEU A 91 -0.05 -5.65 -6.73
C LEU A 91 0.93 -5.54 -7.88
N ARG A 92 1.02 -6.61 -8.68
CA ARG A 92 1.77 -6.53 -9.92
C ARG A 92 0.92 -5.83 -10.96
N VAL A 93 1.52 -4.92 -11.71
CA VAL A 93 0.81 -4.15 -12.72
C VAL A 93 1.58 -4.18 -14.02
N ASP A 94 0.88 -3.97 -15.13
CA ASP A 94 1.51 -3.95 -16.44
C ASP A 94 2.19 -2.62 -16.73
N LEU A 95 1.65 -1.54 -16.15
CA LEU A 95 2.11 -0.19 -16.41
C LEU A 95 1.79 0.69 -15.22
N HIS A 96 2.77 1.51 -14.81
CA HIS A 96 2.50 2.51 -13.79
C HIS A 96 1.77 3.68 -14.44
N GLU A 97 0.65 4.07 -13.85
CA GLU A 97 -0.09 5.21 -14.35
C GLU A 97 0.41 6.46 -13.65
N ALA A 98 0.84 7.45 -14.45
CA ALA A 98 1.52 8.61 -13.93
C ALA A 98 0.65 9.43 -13.00
N GLU A 99 -0.66 9.42 -13.21
CA GLU A 99 -1.57 10.32 -12.51
C GLU A 99 -2.59 9.62 -11.64
N GLU A 100 -2.54 8.29 -11.55
CA GLU A 100 -3.49 7.54 -10.74
C GLU A 100 -2.79 6.75 -9.67
N SER A 101 -3.37 6.77 -8.48
CA SER A 101 -2.93 5.93 -7.39
C SER A 101 -3.82 4.69 -7.32
N ILE A 102 -3.39 3.70 -6.52
CA ILE A 102 -4.22 2.52 -6.26
C ILE A 102 -5.57 2.94 -5.69
N GLN A 103 -5.57 3.94 -4.81
CA GLN A 103 -6.81 4.42 -4.22
C GLN A 103 -7.78 4.92 -5.28
N LEU A 104 -7.29 5.70 -6.22
CA LEU A 104 -8.14 6.26 -7.26
C LEU A 104 -8.68 5.17 -8.19
N ARG A 105 -7.82 4.23 -8.58
CA ARG A 105 -8.25 3.13 -9.43
C ARG A 105 -9.26 2.23 -8.74
N ASN A 106 -9.09 1.99 -7.46
CA ASN A 106 -10.05 1.20 -6.71
C ASN A 106 -11.41 1.90 -6.64
N LYS A 107 -11.40 3.21 -6.48
CA LYS A 107 -12.64 3.99 -6.50
C LYS A 107 -13.34 3.87 -7.85
N ASN A 108 -12.59 4.00 -8.94
CA ASN A 108 -13.15 3.86 -10.29
C ASN A 108 -13.72 2.48 -10.51
N ARG A 109 -13.03 1.47 -10.03
CA ARG A 109 -13.49 0.09 -10.15
C ARG A 109 -14.80 -0.11 -9.40
N ASP A 110 -14.91 0.42 -8.21
CA ASP A 110 -16.13 0.32 -7.41
C ASP A 110 -17.29 1.02 -8.10
N GLU A 111 -17.06 2.14 -8.73
CA GLU A 111 -18.09 2.87 -9.45
C GLU A 111 -18.62 2.09 -10.65
N ARG A 112 -17.76 1.33 -11.31
CA ARG A 112 -18.15 0.54 -12.47
C ARG A 112 -18.78 -0.79 -12.11
N ARG A 113 -18.58 -1.24 -10.88
CA ARG A 113 -19.11 -2.53 -10.44
C ARG A 113 -20.57 -2.38 -10.08
N PRO A 114 -21.45 -3.30 -10.56
CA PRO A 114 -22.86 -3.26 -10.14
C PRO A 114 -22.95 -3.37 -8.62
N ARG A 115 -23.83 -2.58 -8.02
CA ARG A 115 -24.07 -2.68 -6.59
C ARG A 115 -24.80 -3.96 -6.30
N ARG A 116 -24.34 -4.71 -5.44
CA ARG A 116 -25.01 -5.95 -5.07
C ARG A 116 -26.11 -5.65 -4.11
N ASP A 117 -26.49 -5.32 -4.40
CA ASP A 117 -26.90 -5.09 -4.09
C ASP A 117 -27.07 -4.79 -3.18
N ALA A 118 -27.06 -4.45 -3.15
CA ALA A 118 -26.77 -4.05 -2.85
C ALA A 118 -26.79 -3.87 -2.25
N ASN A 119 -26.86 -4.19 -1.96
CA ASN A 119 -26.43 -4.16 -1.74
C ASN A 119 -25.89 -4.29 -1.37
N SER A 120 -26.05 -4.67 -1.14
CA SER A 120 -25.35 -4.93 -1.23
C SER A 120 -24.83 -4.51 -0.83
N GLU A 121 -24.85 -4.60 -0.28
CA GLU A 121 -24.21 -4.41 -0.39
C GLU A 121 -24.01 -3.87 0.00
N GLU A 122 -24.36 -3.98 0.54
CA GLU A 122 -23.98 -3.71 0.40
C GLU A 122 -23.53 -3.62 0.75
N GLU A 123 -23.88 -3.90 1.13
CA GLU A 123 -23.35 -4.07 0.94
C GLU A 123 -22.74 -3.80 1.07
N SER A 124 -23.11 -3.85 1.40
CA SER A 124 -22.43 -3.78 1.07
C SER A 124 -21.95 -3.12 1.31
N ARG A 125 -22.29 -3.15 1.75
CA ARG A 125 -21.82 -2.66 1.54
C ARG A 125 -21.33 -2.22 1.76
N SER A 126 -21.40 -2.32 1.98
CA SER A 126 -20.69 -1.99 1.67
C SER A 126 -20.52 -1.68 1.65
#